data_93432aa9105dbaa62df69de5228a9c54
#
_entry.id   93432aa9105dbaa62df69de5228a9c54
#
_cell.length_a   1.000
_cell.length_b   1.000
_cell.length_c   1.000
_cell.angle_alpha   90.00
_cell.angle_beta   90.00
_cell.angle_gamma   90.00
#
_symmetry.space_group_name_H-M   'P 1'
#
loop_
_entity.id
_entity.type
_entity.pdbx_description
1 polymer ?
#
loop_
_entity_poly.entity_id
_entity_poly.type
_entity_poly.pdbx_seq_one_letter_code
_entity_poly.pdbx_strand_id
1 'polypeptide(L)'
;SFVLGPVLNSRSDASSIKYMISLLNGKSGTTNPITYGTVDVRDVAKAHVAAMYVDLRTHGVLNRFGQARFIVSSQVGPLDVAKYLKPDFSSRFSIPTTKVSSKFRGIRYDNRRARQFLKIRFRDVEEQICDGARSLISFGLVRGHQGRSSRL
;
A
#
# COMPACT_ATOMS: atom_id res chain seq x y z
N SER A 1 -0.75 -2.08 -9.86
CA SER A 1 -1.05 -1.83 -8.43
C SER A 1 0.21 -1.36 -7.72
N PHE A 2 0.02 -0.55 -6.71
CA PHE A 2 1.08 -0.06 -5.85
C PHE A 2 1.17 -0.99 -4.63
N VAL A 3 2.24 -1.75 -4.53
CA VAL A 3 2.40 -2.74 -3.48
C VAL A 3 2.94 -2.05 -2.22
N LEU A 4 2.17 -2.14 -1.15
CA LEU A 4 2.50 -1.64 0.19
C LEU A 4 2.75 -2.81 1.15
N GLY A 5 2.87 -2.52 2.43
CA GLY A 5 3.12 -3.52 3.46
C GLY A 5 4.60 -3.61 3.84
N PRO A 6 4.97 -4.57 4.71
CA PRO A 6 6.31 -4.66 5.25
C PRO A 6 7.35 -5.00 4.19
N VAL A 7 8.50 -4.32 4.24
CA VAL A 7 9.68 -4.67 3.46
C VAL A 7 10.43 -5.82 4.14
N LEU A 8 11.08 -6.66 3.34
CA LEU A 8 11.80 -7.85 3.83
C LEU A 8 13.33 -7.67 3.82
N ASN A 9 13.80 -6.55 3.32
CA ASN A 9 15.23 -6.22 3.23
C ASN A 9 15.42 -4.69 3.12
N SER A 10 16.66 -4.25 3.09
CA SER A 10 17.03 -2.84 3.02
C SER A 10 17.00 -2.23 1.61
N ARG A 11 16.48 -2.91 0.59
CA ARG A 11 16.33 -2.33 -0.76
C ARG A 11 15.31 -1.20 -0.74
N SER A 12 15.68 -0.08 -1.34
CA SER A 12 14.85 1.14 -1.36
C SER A 12 14.54 1.65 -2.78
N ASP A 13 14.82 0.84 -3.80
CA ASP A 13 14.70 1.24 -5.22
C ASP A 13 13.26 1.15 -5.78
N ALA A 14 12.38 0.38 -5.17
CA ALA A 14 11.00 0.25 -5.61
C ALA A 14 10.20 1.56 -5.40
N SER A 15 9.35 1.91 -6.35
CA SER A 15 8.58 3.17 -6.34
C SER A 15 7.69 3.33 -5.11
N SER A 16 7.06 2.24 -4.63
CA SER A 16 6.23 2.27 -3.41
C SER A 16 7.06 2.50 -2.16
N ILE A 17 8.25 1.91 -2.07
CA ILE A 17 9.17 2.11 -0.97
C ILE A 17 9.69 3.56 -0.96
N LYS A 18 10.14 4.08 -2.12
CA LYS A 18 10.57 5.49 -2.27
C LYS A 18 9.47 6.46 -1.85
N TYR A 19 8.23 6.18 -2.23
CA TYR A 19 7.09 6.99 -1.85
C TYR A 19 6.89 7.02 -0.32
N MET A 20 6.88 5.86 0.34
CA MET A 20 6.74 5.76 1.78
C MET A 20 7.90 6.45 2.53
N ILE A 21 9.14 6.25 2.08
CA ILE A 21 10.32 6.93 2.62
C ILE A 21 10.19 8.46 2.48
N SER A 22 9.71 8.94 1.32
CA SER A 22 9.50 10.37 1.09
C SER A 22 8.48 10.98 2.05
N LEU A 23 7.37 10.26 2.31
CA LEU A 23 6.36 10.69 3.28
C LEU A 23 6.91 10.77 4.70
N LEU A 24 7.60 9.72 5.13
CA LEU A 24 8.18 9.66 6.49
C LEU A 24 9.31 10.68 6.69
N ASN A 25 10.11 10.95 5.66
CA ASN A 25 11.17 11.97 5.73
C ASN A 25 10.65 13.42 5.65
N GLY A 26 9.36 13.64 5.40
CA GLY A 26 8.78 14.96 5.34
C GLY A 26 9.35 15.87 4.24
N LYS A 27 9.87 15.28 3.16
CA LYS A 27 10.53 16.05 2.08
C LYS A 27 9.61 17.06 1.38
N SER A 28 8.31 16.83 1.42
CA SER A 28 7.31 17.73 0.88
C SER A 28 6.29 18.04 1.97
N GLY A 29 6.02 19.31 2.24
CA GLY A 29 5.00 19.71 3.23
C GLY A 29 3.59 19.26 2.84
N THR A 30 3.39 18.88 1.58
CA THR A 30 2.10 18.41 1.04
C THR A 30 2.29 17.21 0.12
N THR A 31 1.27 16.34 0.06
CA THR A 31 1.20 15.20 -0.85
C THR A 31 -0.18 15.11 -1.50
N ASN A 32 -0.30 14.28 -2.53
CA ASN A 32 -1.58 13.97 -3.17
C ASN A 32 -2.02 12.55 -2.79
N PRO A 33 -3.35 12.26 -2.77
CA PRO A 33 -3.83 10.90 -2.60
C PRO A 33 -3.32 9.98 -3.71
N ILE A 34 -3.05 8.73 -3.37
CA ILE A 34 -2.81 7.69 -4.37
C ILE A 34 -4.13 7.38 -5.08
N THR A 35 -4.11 7.35 -6.41
CA THR A 35 -5.29 7.22 -7.27
C THR A 35 -5.38 5.90 -7.99
N TYR A 36 -4.34 5.11 -7.92
CA TYR A 36 -4.28 3.77 -8.48
C TYR A 36 -4.38 2.72 -7.37
N GLY A 37 -4.75 1.50 -7.75
CA GLY A 37 -4.98 0.40 -6.80
C GLY A 37 -3.76 0.09 -5.95
N THR A 38 -3.99 -0.08 -4.66
CA THR A 38 -2.96 -0.51 -3.69
C THR A 38 -3.28 -1.90 -3.16
N VAL A 39 -2.26 -2.60 -2.71
CA VAL A 39 -2.40 -3.94 -2.13
C VAL A 39 -1.22 -4.24 -1.20
N ASP A 40 -1.46 -5.02 -0.18
CA ASP A 40 -0.41 -5.52 0.70
C ASP A 40 0.45 -6.59 0.01
N VAL A 41 1.76 -6.53 0.19
CA VAL A 41 2.71 -7.50 -0.38
C VAL A 41 2.38 -8.94 0.03
N ARG A 42 1.90 -9.14 1.25
CA ARG A 42 1.49 -10.46 1.79
C ARG A 42 0.25 -11.00 1.08
N ASP A 43 -0.67 -10.11 0.67
CA ASP A 43 -1.88 -10.51 -0.08
C ASP A 43 -1.56 -10.77 -1.55
N VAL A 44 -0.58 -10.04 -2.11
CA VAL A 44 -0.03 -10.35 -3.44
C VAL A 44 0.58 -11.74 -3.45
N ALA A 45 1.41 -12.07 -2.45
CA ALA A 45 2.01 -13.40 -2.33
C ALA A 45 0.94 -14.50 -2.22
N LYS A 46 -0.07 -14.32 -1.35
CA LYS A 46 -1.21 -15.25 -1.23
C LYS A 46 -1.98 -15.41 -2.54
N ALA A 47 -2.20 -14.29 -3.26
CA ALA A 47 -2.91 -14.35 -4.54
C ALA A 47 -2.15 -15.14 -5.60
N HIS A 48 -0.82 -15.03 -5.64
CA HIS A 48 0.00 -15.84 -6.55
C HIS A 48 -0.09 -17.33 -6.23
N VAL A 49 0.07 -17.69 -4.94
CA VAL A 49 -0.06 -19.08 -4.51
C VAL A 49 -1.46 -19.62 -4.82
N ALA A 50 -2.53 -18.87 -4.48
CA ALA A 50 -3.89 -19.30 -4.75
C ALA A 50 -4.18 -19.46 -6.25
N ALA A 51 -3.60 -18.61 -7.09
CA ALA A 51 -3.77 -18.68 -8.53
C ALA A 51 -3.16 -19.97 -9.15
N MET A 52 -2.14 -20.55 -8.51
CA MET A 52 -1.55 -21.84 -8.95
C MET A 52 -2.52 -23.02 -8.75
N TYR A 53 -3.46 -22.92 -7.82
CA TYR A 53 -4.39 -23.99 -7.45
C TYR A 53 -5.83 -23.74 -7.89
N VAL A 54 -6.13 -22.60 -8.54
CA VAL A 54 -7.49 -22.32 -8.99
C VAL A 54 -7.91 -23.28 -10.09
N ASP A 55 -9.05 -23.93 -9.91
CA ASP A 55 -9.60 -24.81 -10.94
C ASP A 55 -10.20 -23.98 -12.09
N LEU A 56 -9.51 -23.98 -13.24
CA LEU A 56 -9.92 -23.23 -14.43
C LEU A 56 -11.25 -23.73 -15.04
N ARG A 57 -11.71 -24.95 -14.67
CA ARG A 57 -13.01 -25.49 -15.12
C ARG A 57 -14.17 -24.88 -14.32
N THR A 58 -13.91 -24.23 -13.20
CA THR A 58 -14.95 -23.58 -12.42
C THR A 58 -15.62 -22.49 -13.24
N HIS A 59 -16.95 -22.56 -13.34
CA HIS A 59 -17.74 -21.58 -14.09
C HIS A 59 -17.41 -20.14 -13.65
N GLY A 60 -17.10 -19.29 -14.63
CA GLY A 60 -16.78 -17.88 -14.41
C GLY A 60 -15.33 -17.58 -14.03
N VAL A 61 -14.45 -18.59 -13.85
CA VAL A 61 -13.00 -18.36 -13.65
C VAL A 61 -12.37 -17.80 -14.92
N LEU A 62 -12.70 -18.36 -16.06
CA LEU A 62 -12.25 -17.84 -17.35
C LEU A 62 -13.17 -16.72 -17.83
N ASN A 63 -12.59 -15.67 -18.40
CA ASN A 63 -13.33 -14.64 -19.09
C ASN A 63 -13.74 -15.13 -20.52
N ARG A 64 -14.45 -14.27 -21.28
CA ARG A 64 -14.89 -14.58 -22.66
C ARG A 64 -13.74 -14.90 -23.64
N PHE A 65 -12.49 -14.61 -23.28
CA PHE A 65 -11.30 -14.90 -24.08
C PHE A 65 -10.52 -16.11 -23.55
N GLY A 66 -11.09 -16.93 -22.67
CA GLY A 66 -10.43 -18.09 -22.10
C GLY A 66 -9.30 -17.76 -21.09
N GLN A 67 -9.30 -16.57 -20.51
CA GLN A 67 -8.22 -16.12 -19.62
C GLN A 67 -8.72 -16.01 -18.18
N ALA A 68 -7.95 -16.53 -17.22
CA ALA A 68 -8.13 -16.28 -15.81
C ALA A 68 -7.40 -14.99 -15.42
N ARG A 69 -8.14 -13.88 -15.22
CA ARG A 69 -7.58 -12.58 -14.85
C ARG A 69 -8.21 -12.09 -13.55
N PHE A 70 -7.36 -11.71 -12.60
CA PHE A 70 -7.78 -11.24 -11.29
C PHE A 70 -7.15 -9.88 -10.98
N ILE A 71 -7.96 -8.93 -10.51
CA ILE A 71 -7.46 -7.67 -9.98
C ILE A 71 -7.18 -7.88 -8.49
N VAL A 72 -5.91 -7.82 -8.13
CA VAL A 72 -5.45 -7.93 -6.74
C VAL A 72 -5.20 -6.51 -6.24
N SER A 73 -6.23 -5.92 -5.64
CA SER A 73 -6.20 -4.59 -5.03
C SER A 73 -7.13 -4.56 -3.83
N SER A 74 -6.62 -4.10 -2.69
CA SER A 74 -7.43 -3.93 -1.47
C SER A 74 -8.27 -2.66 -1.53
N GLN A 75 -7.84 -1.68 -2.31
CA GLN A 75 -8.42 -0.36 -2.37
C GLN A 75 -9.34 -0.16 -3.57
N VAL A 76 -10.43 0.59 -3.35
CA VAL A 76 -11.48 0.84 -4.34
C VAL A 76 -11.49 2.30 -4.83
N GLY A 77 -10.73 3.21 -4.23
CA GLY A 77 -10.73 4.64 -4.55
C GLY A 77 -9.44 5.35 -4.15
N PRO A 78 -9.38 6.69 -4.17
CA PRO A 78 -8.21 7.46 -3.76
C PRO A 78 -7.81 7.17 -2.31
N LEU A 79 -6.49 7.05 -2.05
CA LEU A 79 -5.93 6.73 -0.75
C LEU A 79 -5.07 7.87 -0.22
N ASP A 80 -5.48 8.41 0.91
CA ASP A 80 -4.66 9.34 1.69
C ASP A 80 -3.75 8.57 2.66
N VAL A 81 -2.54 8.24 2.22
CA VAL A 81 -1.56 7.52 3.02
C VAL A 81 -1.11 8.33 4.24
N ALA A 82 -0.97 9.65 4.08
CA ALA A 82 -0.53 10.52 5.17
C ALA A 82 -1.52 10.52 6.35
N LYS A 83 -2.82 10.41 6.07
CA LYS A 83 -3.86 10.30 7.10
C LYS A 83 -3.63 9.10 8.03
N TYR A 84 -3.25 7.95 7.48
CA TYR A 84 -3.00 6.73 8.26
C TYR A 84 -1.65 6.75 8.98
N LEU A 85 -0.67 7.50 8.48
CA LEU A 85 0.63 7.61 9.14
C LEU A 85 0.61 8.59 10.33
N LYS A 86 -0.24 9.63 10.30
CA LYS A 86 -0.24 10.68 11.31
C LYS A 86 -0.43 10.19 12.75
N PRO A 87 -1.39 9.32 13.08
CA PRO A 87 -1.63 8.91 14.46
C PRO A 87 -0.39 8.31 15.14
N ASP A 88 0.30 7.41 14.46
CA ASP A 88 1.40 6.62 15.05
C ASP A 88 2.79 7.26 14.86
N PHE A 89 2.96 8.08 13.83
CA PHE A 89 4.29 8.49 13.39
C PHE A 89 4.56 10.00 13.46
N SER A 90 3.55 10.86 13.63
CA SER A 90 3.74 12.32 13.62
C SER A 90 4.60 12.85 14.76
N SER A 91 4.72 12.13 15.88
CA SER A 91 5.61 12.51 16.99
C SER A 91 7.10 12.40 16.62
N ARG A 92 7.44 11.56 15.66
CA ARG A 92 8.83 11.26 15.25
C ARG A 92 9.18 11.69 13.83
N PHE A 93 8.17 11.94 13.00
CA PHE A 93 8.31 12.21 11.57
C PHE A 93 7.43 13.37 11.13
N SER A 94 7.92 14.19 10.21
CA SER A 94 7.17 15.30 9.60
C SER A 94 6.23 14.78 8.50
N ILE A 95 5.13 14.16 8.90
CA ILE A 95 4.17 13.62 7.94
C ILE A 95 3.47 14.76 7.18
N PRO A 96 3.50 14.78 5.83
CA PRO A 96 2.92 15.86 5.04
C PRO A 96 1.40 15.94 5.18
N THR A 97 0.84 17.08 4.79
CA THR A 97 -0.61 17.24 4.67
C THR A 97 -1.06 16.86 3.27
N THR A 98 -2.12 16.07 3.17
CA THR A 98 -2.68 15.69 1.87
C THR A 98 -3.49 16.84 1.28
N LYS A 99 -3.17 17.23 0.04
CA LYS A 99 -4.01 18.14 -0.74
C LYS A 99 -5.11 17.34 -1.43
N VAL A 100 -6.34 17.50 -0.95
CA VAL A 100 -7.51 16.90 -1.60
C VAL A 100 -8.02 17.89 -2.64
N SER A 101 -7.92 17.55 -3.92
CA SER A 101 -8.59 18.30 -4.99
C SER A 101 -9.99 17.75 -5.18
N SER A 102 -11.00 18.63 -5.17
CA SER A 102 -12.41 18.28 -5.44
C SER A 102 -12.64 17.69 -6.84
N LYS A 103 -11.71 17.91 -7.76
CA LYS A 103 -11.73 17.36 -9.14
C LYS A 103 -11.18 15.94 -9.25
N PHE A 104 -10.73 15.36 -8.15
CA PHE A 104 -10.03 14.10 -8.17
C PHE A 104 -10.98 12.91 -8.23
N ARG A 105 -11.21 12.37 -9.43
CA ARG A 105 -11.93 11.10 -9.63
C ARG A 105 -10.90 9.96 -9.69
N GLY A 106 -10.76 9.22 -8.59
CA GLY A 106 -9.91 8.01 -8.58
C GLY A 106 -10.53 6.88 -9.42
N ILE A 107 -9.67 6.03 -9.95
CA ILE A 107 -10.08 4.78 -10.60
C ILE A 107 -10.62 3.83 -9.52
N ARG A 108 -11.78 3.22 -9.79
CA ARG A 108 -12.34 2.17 -8.94
C ARG A 108 -11.89 0.80 -9.47
N TYR A 109 -11.38 -0.03 -8.59
CA TYR A 109 -10.93 -1.37 -8.90
C TYR A 109 -11.93 -2.41 -8.39
N ASP A 110 -12.33 -3.33 -9.27
CA ASP A 110 -13.19 -4.43 -8.90
C ASP A 110 -12.37 -5.68 -8.60
N ASN A 111 -12.26 -6.01 -7.32
CA ASN A 111 -11.52 -7.16 -6.82
C ASN A 111 -12.41 -8.38 -6.51
N ARG A 112 -13.73 -8.34 -6.87
CA ARG A 112 -14.67 -9.43 -6.55
C ARG A 112 -14.18 -10.78 -7.04
N ARG A 113 -13.60 -10.85 -8.23
CA ARG A 113 -13.09 -12.10 -8.79
C ARG A 113 -11.93 -12.67 -7.98
N ALA A 114 -11.00 -11.84 -7.50
CA ALA A 114 -9.92 -12.30 -6.62
C ALA A 114 -10.49 -12.82 -5.29
N ARG A 115 -11.46 -12.14 -4.69
CA ARG A 115 -12.15 -12.62 -3.48
C ARG A 115 -12.88 -13.92 -3.71
N GLN A 116 -13.61 -14.05 -4.81
CA GLN A 116 -14.46 -15.20 -5.12
C GLN A 116 -13.64 -16.44 -5.46
N PHE A 117 -12.69 -16.35 -6.37
CA PHE A 117 -12.00 -17.51 -6.95
C PHE A 117 -10.67 -17.81 -6.26
N LEU A 118 -9.92 -16.78 -5.84
CA LEU A 118 -8.67 -16.97 -5.11
C LEU A 118 -8.86 -16.99 -3.58
N LYS A 119 -10.10 -16.77 -3.10
CA LYS A 119 -10.45 -16.74 -1.67
C LYS A 119 -9.59 -15.75 -0.86
N ILE A 120 -9.17 -14.65 -1.48
CA ILE A 120 -8.33 -13.63 -0.83
C ILE A 120 -9.19 -12.74 0.06
N ARG A 121 -8.83 -12.68 1.33
CA ARG A 121 -9.24 -11.65 2.27
C ARG A 121 -8.13 -10.61 2.33
N PHE A 122 -8.37 -9.46 1.73
CA PHE A 122 -7.40 -8.36 1.72
C PHE A 122 -7.25 -7.77 3.12
N ARG A 123 -6.01 -7.42 3.47
CA ARG A 123 -5.67 -6.69 4.67
C ARG A 123 -6.22 -5.29 4.65
N ASP A 124 -6.41 -4.75 5.84
CA ASP A 124 -6.82 -3.37 6.01
C ASP A 124 -5.75 -2.40 5.48
N VAL A 125 -6.19 -1.28 4.95
CA VAL A 125 -5.30 -0.25 4.40
C VAL A 125 -4.40 0.34 5.49
N GLU A 126 -4.93 0.53 6.69
CA GLU A 126 -4.16 1.00 7.84
C GLU A 126 -3.04 0.03 8.20
N GLU A 127 -3.35 -1.28 8.29
CA GLU A 127 -2.35 -2.33 8.55
C GLU A 127 -1.23 -2.31 7.49
N GLN A 128 -1.59 -2.21 6.20
CA GLN A 128 -0.62 -2.16 5.11
C GLN A 128 0.36 -0.99 5.25
N ILE A 129 -0.17 0.19 5.54
CA ILE A 129 0.61 1.43 5.63
C ILE A 129 1.47 1.43 6.89
N CYS A 130 0.89 1.12 8.04
CA CYS A 130 1.60 1.17 9.32
C CYS A 130 2.67 0.08 9.42
N ASP A 131 2.39 -1.15 8.98
CA ASP A 131 3.39 -2.22 8.95
C ASP A 131 4.52 -1.91 7.97
N GLY A 132 4.19 -1.32 6.81
CA GLY A 132 5.18 -0.81 5.87
C GLY A 132 6.11 0.22 6.51
N ALA A 133 5.54 1.22 7.19
CA ALA A 133 6.31 2.26 7.87
C ALA A 133 7.19 1.70 8.99
N ARG A 134 6.64 0.81 9.84
CA ARG A 134 7.39 0.14 10.92
C ARG A 134 8.58 -0.64 10.39
N SER A 135 8.40 -1.37 9.28
CA SER A 135 9.49 -2.14 8.66
C SER A 135 10.57 -1.25 8.06
N LEU A 136 10.22 -0.13 7.41
CA LEU A 136 11.20 0.84 6.91
C LEU A 136 12.05 1.45 8.03
N ILE A 137 11.43 1.72 9.18
CA ILE A 137 12.11 2.20 10.38
C ILE A 137 13.07 1.12 10.93
N SER A 138 12.60 -0.13 11.04
CA SER A 138 13.42 -1.23 11.57
C SER A 138 14.65 -1.54 10.71
N PHE A 139 14.55 -1.39 9.39
CA PHE A 139 15.69 -1.51 8.47
C PHE A 139 16.56 -0.26 8.36
N GLY A 140 16.27 0.80 9.15
CA GLY A 140 17.05 2.05 9.15
C GLY A 140 16.94 2.87 7.87
N LEU A 141 15.94 2.60 7.01
CA LEU A 141 15.71 3.31 5.74
C LEU A 141 15.12 4.70 5.95
N VAL A 142 14.53 4.96 7.11
CA VAL A 142 14.06 6.26 7.56
C VAL A 142 14.51 6.51 9.00
N ARG A 143 14.88 7.76 9.28
CA ARG A 143 15.28 8.19 10.63
C ARG A 143 14.36 9.32 11.07
N GLY A 144 13.70 9.15 12.19
CA GLY A 144 12.91 10.22 12.80
C GLY A 144 13.78 11.41 13.19
N HIS A 145 13.16 12.55 13.46
CA HIS A 145 13.84 13.69 14.04
C HIS A 145 14.53 13.24 15.33
N GLN A 146 15.85 13.33 15.38
CA GLN A 146 16.53 13.31 16.67
C GLN A 146 16.05 14.55 17.39
N GLY A 147 15.36 14.37 18.53
CA GLY A 147 15.01 15.47 19.40
C GLY A 147 16.24 16.36 19.53
N ARG A 148 16.10 17.67 19.30
CA ARG A 148 17.14 18.61 19.65
C ARG A 148 17.49 18.34 21.11
N SER A 149 18.60 17.64 21.32
CA SER A 149 19.24 17.61 22.62
C SER A 149 19.48 19.08 22.94
N SER A 150 18.71 19.62 23.88
CA SER A 150 19.00 20.87 24.52
C SER A 150 20.37 20.74 25.15
N ARG A 151 21.39 21.22 24.46
CA ARG A 151 22.66 21.52 25.15
C ARG A 151 22.34 22.68 26.08
N LEU A 152 22.18 22.34 27.32
CA LEU A 152 22.35 23.28 28.45
C LEU A 152 23.83 23.63 28.57
#